data_30c44bf9c512b064f1bc1401d87810db
#
_entry.id   30c44bf9c512b064f1bc1401d87810db
#
_cell.length_a   1.000
_cell.length_b   1.000
_cell.length_c   1.000
_cell.angle_alpha   90.00
_cell.angle_beta   90.00
_cell.angle_gamma   90.00
#
_symmetry.space_group_name_H-M   'P 1'
#
loop_
_entity.id
_entity.type
_entity.pdbx_description
1 polymer ?
#
loop_
_entity_poly.entity_id
_entity_poly.type
_entity_poly.pdbx_seq_one_letter_code
_entity_poly.pdbx_strand_id
1 'polypeptide(L)'
;MDGLFHPSLFYIIHTDMNEEILHFSEHYTEYEPQCPIVIPSYQNREGTILSDLKSLSNNKIMLFIYDTDYDLYKQYLVNPNVEIVTINETWRSIQKKRHWIQTYLANNRPEIENYIMIDDDIKKAKVACYKDSGSVTSKYIPIMNALGILEHLHKKYSNTVSGGAGLNTNILSGKVYDINKYFYQVFCFNNRWLKENPQCMFRDMQNVSEDNLIWYDCYNNNQPYYSFECIYFDCSVTKSYKSIASTPMNRMRNILNALRIMKHNCKLHWSNAIGWNCWSVKFVPGFVQTTKIWNDVKAILDDNMPAWEDISIDYSDDVFRKTFDKLGDYLKPMFVENKDDSSLEEFFV
;
A
#
# COMPACT_ATOMS: atom_id res chain seq x y z
N MET A 1 32.63 3.94 15.45
CA MET A 1 32.84 2.59 14.88
C MET A 1 32.51 2.69 13.41
N ASP A 2 33.54 2.94 12.61
CA ASP A 2 33.41 3.13 11.16
C ASP A 2 33.30 1.76 10.51
N GLY A 3 32.06 1.42 10.11
CA GLY A 3 31.78 0.23 9.32
C GLY A 3 32.27 0.45 7.89
N LEU A 4 33.44 -0.05 7.58
CA LEU A 4 34.00 -0.14 6.23
C LEU A 4 33.09 -1.02 5.36
N PHE A 5 32.26 -0.39 4.55
CA PHE A 5 31.59 -1.06 3.43
C PHE A 5 32.64 -1.44 2.39
N HIS A 6 32.89 -2.76 2.25
CA HIS A 6 33.83 -3.29 1.29
C HIS A 6 33.24 -3.18 -0.12
N PRO A 7 33.89 -2.49 -1.11
CA PRO A 7 33.34 -2.28 -2.46
C PRO A 7 33.02 -3.60 -3.21
N SER A 8 33.67 -4.70 -2.86
CA SER A 8 33.41 -6.02 -3.44
C SER A 8 32.02 -6.59 -3.08
N LEU A 9 31.46 -6.23 -1.92
CA LEU A 9 30.10 -6.67 -1.55
C LEU A 9 29.03 -6.03 -2.44
N PHE A 10 29.23 -4.77 -2.83
CA PHE A 10 28.32 -4.06 -3.73
C PHE A 10 28.30 -4.66 -5.15
N TYR A 11 29.42 -5.14 -5.63
CA TYR A 11 29.53 -5.74 -6.97
C TYR A 11 28.87 -7.12 -7.02
N ILE A 12 28.99 -7.94 -5.99
CA ILE A 12 28.34 -9.25 -5.90
C ILE A 12 26.83 -9.12 -5.78
N ILE A 13 26.32 -8.16 -4.97
CA ILE A 13 24.88 -7.93 -4.81
C ILE A 13 24.24 -7.47 -6.13
N HIS A 14 24.92 -6.67 -6.94
CA HIS A 14 24.37 -6.19 -8.23
C HIS A 14 24.31 -7.26 -9.33
N THR A 15 25.27 -8.18 -9.38
CA THR A 15 25.26 -9.28 -10.36
C THR A 15 24.14 -10.28 -10.06
N ASP A 16 23.98 -10.69 -8.81
CA ASP A 16 22.92 -11.61 -8.40
C ASP A 16 21.50 -11.03 -8.65
N MET A 17 21.32 -9.72 -8.44
CA MET A 17 20.02 -9.06 -8.65
C MET A 17 19.64 -9.00 -10.14
N ASN A 18 20.59 -8.80 -11.03
CA ASN A 18 20.35 -8.79 -12.47
C ASN A 18 19.95 -10.17 -13.00
N GLU A 19 20.61 -11.22 -12.53
CA GLU A 19 20.27 -12.60 -12.85
C GLU A 19 18.87 -12.97 -12.38
N GLU A 20 18.46 -12.51 -11.22
CA GLU A 20 17.11 -12.77 -10.67
C GLU A 20 16.01 -12.10 -11.50
N ILE A 21 16.18 -10.82 -11.91
CA ILE A 21 15.24 -10.14 -12.81
C ILE A 21 15.14 -10.88 -14.15
N LEU A 22 16.26 -11.31 -14.72
CA LEU A 22 16.29 -12.06 -15.95
C LEU A 22 15.55 -13.38 -15.82
N HIS A 23 15.83 -14.13 -14.73
CA HIS A 23 15.16 -15.39 -14.45
C HIS A 23 13.65 -15.23 -14.33
N PHE A 24 13.15 -14.26 -13.54
CA PHE A 24 11.70 -14.00 -13.43
C PHE A 24 11.09 -13.63 -14.78
N SER A 25 11.80 -12.84 -15.59
CA SER A 25 11.26 -12.43 -16.88
C SER A 25 11.15 -13.60 -17.87
N GLU A 26 12.06 -14.55 -17.84
CA GLU A 26 12.09 -15.68 -18.77
C GLU A 26 11.24 -16.85 -18.28
N HIS A 27 11.22 -17.09 -16.99
CA HIS A 27 10.64 -18.28 -16.35
C HIS A 27 9.42 -17.96 -15.46
N TYR A 28 8.72 -16.82 -15.68
CA TYR A 28 7.59 -16.43 -14.83
C TYR A 28 6.50 -17.49 -14.75
N THR A 29 6.32 -18.32 -15.76
CA THR A 29 5.31 -19.40 -15.79
C THR A 29 5.57 -20.50 -14.77
N GLU A 30 6.76 -20.60 -14.21
CA GLU A 30 7.12 -21.57 -13.17
C GLU A 30 6.64 -21.11 -11.78
N TYR A 31 6.25 -19.83 -11.66
CA TYR A 31 5.84 -19.23 -10.40
C TYR A 31 4.31 -19.21 -10.29
N GLU A 32 3.79 -20.02 -9.37
CA GLU A 32 2.40 -19.97 -8.92
C GLU A 32 2.38 -19.83 -7.40
N PRO A 33 1.51 -18.98 -6.81
CA PRO A 33 1.44 -18.83 -5.38
C PRO A 33 0.95 -20.12 -4.73
N GLN A 34 1.57 -20.48 -3.63
CA GLN A 34 1.19 -21.64 -2.81
C GLN A 34 0.40 -21.23 -1.57
N CYS A 35 0.58 -19.99 -1.11
CA CYS A 35 -0.17 -19.45 0.01
C CYS A 35 -1.57 -19.00 -0.42
N PRO A 36 -2.54 -18.91 0.52
CA PRO A 36 -3.87 -18.38 0.24
C PRO A 36 -3.85 -16.95 -0.29
N ILE A 37 -4.75 -16.69 -1.25
CA ILE A 37 -5.01 -15.34 -1.77
C ILE A 37 -6.24 -14.79 -1.06
N VAL A 38 -6.09 -13.64 -0.42
CA VAL A 38 -7.09 -12.96 0.38
C VAL A 38 -7.56 -11.71 -0.37
N ILE A 39 -8.86 -11.63 -0.66
CA ILE A 39 -9.43 -10.55 -1.45
C ILE A 39 -10.50 -9.83 -0.63
N PRO A 40 -10.20 -8.63 -0.09
CA PRO A 40 -11.24 -7.75 0.45
C PRO A 40 -12.05 -7.19 -0.72
N SER A 41 -13.31 -7.56 -0.86
CA SER A 41 -14.14 -7.11 -1.98
C SER A 41 -15.43 -6.43 -1.53
N TYR A 42 -15.94 -5.55 -2.38
CA TYR A 42 -17.14 -4.76 -2.14
C TYR A 42 -17.96 -4.60 -3.41
N GLN A 43 -19.25 -4.96 -3.34
CA GLN A 43 -20.24 -4.81 -4.42
C GLN A 43 -19.87 -5.47 -5.76
N ASN A 44 -19.05 -6.51 -5.75
CA ASN A 44 -18.68 -7.31 -6.92
C ASN A 44 -18.34 -6.44 -8.16
N ARG A 45 -17.29 -5.62 -8.04
CA ARG A 45 -16.88 -4.69 -9.10
C ARG A 45 -16.54 -5.43 -10.38
N GLU A 46 -17.12 -5.02 -11.50
CA GLU A 46 -16.83 -5.60 -12.82
C GLU A 46 -15.38 -5.31 -13.27
N GLY A 47 -14.80 -6.27 -14.01
CA GLY A 47 -13.47 -6.15 -14.62
C GLY A 47 -12.32 -6.21 -13.63
N THR A 48 -12.52 -6.89 -12.54
CA THR A 48 -11.56 -7.12 -11.45
C THR A 48 -10.97 -8.52 -11.53
N ILE A 49 -9.98 -8.81 -10.68
CA ILE A 49 -9.44 -10.17 -10.50
C ILE A 49 -10.55 -11.23 -10.26
N LEU A 50 -11.72 -10.79 -9.76
CA LEU A 50 -12.86 -11.64 -9.52
C LEU A 50 -13.38 -12.34 -10.81
N SER A 51 -13.23 -11.71 -11.98
CA SER A 51 -13.62 -12.33 -13.25
C SER A 51 -12.83 -13.61 -13.55
N ASP A 52 -11.60 -13.66 -13.07
CA ASP A 52 -10.69 -14.78 -13.32
C ASP A 52 -10.81 -15.90 -12.27
N LEU A 53 -11.49 -15.65 -11.14
CA LEU A 53 -11.60 -16.62 -10.03
C LEU A 53 -12.25 -17.95 -10.43
N LYS A 54 -13.10 -17.95 -11.45
CA LYS A 54 -13.75 -19.18 -11.95
C LYS A 54 -12.75 -20.11 -12.64
N SER A 55 -11.66 -19.58 -13.17
CA SER A 55 -10.62 -20.29 -13.90
C SER A 55 -9.36 -20.56 -13.06
N LEU A 56 -9.18 -19.89 -11.92
CA LEU A 56 -8.02 -20.07 -11.05
C LEU A 56 -8.18 -21.37 -10.25
N SER A 57 -7.53 -22.45 -10.72
CA SER A 57 -7.90 -23.79 -10.28
C SER A 57 -7.18 -24.33 -9.05
N ASN A 58 -5.99 -23.84 -8.71
CA ASN A 58 -5.13 -24.55 -7.76
C ASN A 58 -4.91 -23.84 -6.42
N ASN A 59 -5.29 -22.57 -6.27
CA ASN A 59 -5.00 -21.79 -5.08
C ASN A 59 -6.22 -21.60 -4.20
N LYS A 60 -6.01 -21.67 -2.89
CA LYS A 60 -7.05 -21.28 -1.94
C LYS A 60 -7.29 -19.77 -2.03
N ILE A 61 -8.52 -19.39 -2.33
CA ILE A 61 -8.95 -18.00 -2.44
C ILE A 61 -9.96 -17.73 -1.33
N MET A 62 -9.70 -16.71 -0.53
CA MET A 62 -10.58 -16.26 0.54
C MET A 62 -11.17 -14.92 0.17
N LEU A 63 -12.45 -14.88 -0.16
CA LEU A 63 -13.20 -13.66 -0.44
C LEU A 63 -13.79 -13.12 0.85
N PHE A 64 -13.34 -11.95 1.26
CA PHE A 64 -13.87 -11.23 2.42
C PHE A 64 -14.85 -10.17 1.94
N ILE A 65 -16.13 -10.39 2.21
CA ILE A 65 -17.24 -9.55 1.75
C ILE A 65 -18.11 -9.13 2.93
N TYR A 66 -18.98 -8.14 2.71
CA TYR A 66 -20.02 -7.87 3.70
C TYR A 66 -21.13 -8.94 3.61
N ASP A 67 -21.74 -9.22 4.75
CA ASP A 67 -22.85 -10.18 4.84
C ASP A 67 -24.01 -9.85 3.89
N THR A 68 -24.32 -8.56 3.73
CA THR A 68 -25.33 -8.05 2.79
C THR A 68 -25.00 -8.29 1.31
N ASP A 69 -23.73 -8.52 0.98
CA ASP A 69 -23.27 -8.72 -0.39
C ASP A 69 -23.20 -10.21 -0.77
N TYR A 70 -23.48 -11.14 0.15
CA TYR A 70 -23.28 -12.58 -0.05
C TYR A 70 -23.87 -13.11 -1.34
N ASP A 71 -25.10 -12.73 -1.67
CA ASP A 71 -25.79 -13.21 -2.88
C ASP A 71 -25.09 -12.79 -4.18
N LEU A 72 -24.36 -11.69 -4.19
CA LEU A 72 -23.58 -11.24 -5.34
C LEU A 72 -22.36 -12.13 -5.59
N TYR A 73 -21.83 -12.76 -4.54
CA TYR A 73 -20.57 -13.51 -4.60
C TYR A 73 -20.75 -15.04 -4.62
N LYS A 74 -21.92 -15.57 -4.28
CA LYS A 74 -22.18 -17.03 -4.27
C LYS A 74 -21.86 -17.71 -5.60
N GLN A 75 -21.91 -16.98 -6.72
CA GLN A 75 -21.53 -17.49 -8.03
C GLN A 75 -20.06 -17.96 -8.14
N TYR A 76 -19.18 -17.48 -7.26
CA TYR A 76 -17.76 -17.88 -7.26
C TYR A 76 -17.53 -19.20 -6.54
N LEU A 77 -18.50 -19.69 -5.76
CA LEU A 77 -18.43 -20.99 -5.08
C LEU A 77 -18.48 -22.20 -6.04
N VAL A 78 -18.69 -21.96 -7.34
CA VAL A 78 -18.50 -23.01 -8.36
C VAL A 78 -17.05 -23.48 -8.44
N ASN A 79 -16.09 -22.66 -8.00
CA ASN A 79 -14.71 -23.06 -7.79
C ASN A 79 -14.55 -23.60 -6.36
N PRO A 80 -14.20 -24.87 -6.17
CA PRO A 80 -14.08 -25.48 -4.83
C PRO A 80 -12.97 -24.89 -3.98
N ASN A 81 -12.05 -24.15 -4.58
CA ASN A 81 -10.95 -23.47 -3.88
C ASN A 81 -11.33 -22.08 -3.37
N VAL A 82 -12.54 -21.58 -3.68
CA VAL A 82 -13.05 -20.30 -3.19
C VAL A 82 -13.81 -20.49 -1.90
N GLU A 83 -13.36 -19.84 -0.85
CA GLU A 83 -14.03 -19.67 0.44
C GLU A 83 -14.56 -18.24 0.58
N ILE A 84 -15.85 -18.09 0.90
CA ILE A 84 -16.44 -16.78 1.21
C ILE A 84 -16.49 -16.62 2.73
N VAL A 85 -15.88 -15.53 3.21
CA VAL A 85 -15.92 -15.13 4.61
C VAL A 85 -16.71 -13.82 4.72
N THR A 86 -17.82 -13.85 5.45
CA THR A 86 -18.67 -12.66 5.62
C THR A 86 -18.25 -11.83 6.81
N ILE A 87 -18.35 -10.52 6.67
CA ILE A 87 -18.02 -9.51 7.66
C ILE A 87 -19.28 -8.68 7.91
N ASN A 88 -19.56 -8.35 9.16
CA ASN A 88 -20.68 -7.49 9.51
C ASN A 88 -20.50 -6.08 8.88
N GLU A 89 -21.58 -5.50 8.38
CA GLU A 89 -21.60 -4.18 7.73
C GLU A 89 -21.08 -3.02 8.56
N THR A 90 -21.00 -3.16 9.89
CA THR A 90 -20.44 -2.10 10.77
C THR A 90 -19.01 -1.72 10.42
N TRP A 91 -18.31 -2.55 9.64
CA TRP A 91 -16.91 -2.38 9.23
C TRP A 91 -16.76 -1.72 7.86
N ARG A 92 -17.64 -0.81 7.48
CA ARG A 92 -17.71 -0.18 6.14
C ARG A 92 -16.52 0.75 5.80
N SER A 93 -15.30 0.31 6.04
CA SER A 93 -14.10 0.96 5.47
C SER A 93 -13.10 -0.10 5.06
N ILE A 94 -12.34 0.17 4.00
CA ILE A 94 -11.32 -0.76 3.53
C ILE A 94 -10.29 -1.05 4.62
N GLN A 95 -9.90 -0.05 5.38
CA GLN A 95 -8.93 -0.20 6.45
C GLN A 95 -9.45 -1.06 7.59
N LYS A 96 -10.66 -0.79 8.11
CA LYS A 96 -11.28 -1.64 9.12
C LYS A 96 -11.43 -3.07 8.60
N LYS A 97 -11.84 -3.22 7.34
CA LYS A 97 -11.94 -4.54 6.71
C LYS A 97 -10.60 -5.25 6.70
N ARG A 98 -9.52 -4.59 6.27
CA ARG A 98 -8.17 -5.15 6.25
C ARG A 98 -7.67 -5.49 7.67
N HIS A 99 -7.91 -4.61 8.65
CA HIS A 99 -7.62 -4.90 10.06
C HIS A 99 -8.35 -6.14 10.55
N TRP A 100 -9.66 -6.22 10.29
CA TRP A 100 -10.48 -7.36 10.69
C TRP A 100 -9.97 -8.66 10.05
N ILE A 101 -9.65 -8.63 8.75
CA ILE A 101 -9.10 -9.77 8.02
C ILE A 101 -7.81 -10.26 8.67
N GLN A 102 -6.87 -9.36 8.97
CA GLN A 102 -5.61 -9.72 9.62
C GLN A 102 -5.84 -10.34 11.00
N THR A 103 -6.72 -9.74 11.80
CA THR A 103 -7.10 -10.24 13.12
C THR A 103 -7.78 -11.61 13.02
N TYR A 104 -8.69 -11.78 12.06
CA TYR A 104 -9.36 -13.04 11.80
C TYR A 104 -8.37 -14.15 11.41
N LEU A 105 -7.47 -13.88 10.46
CA LEU A 105 -6.48 -14.86 10.02
C LEU A 105 -5.53 -15.23 11.16
N ALA A 106 -5.02 -14.26 11.90
CA ALA A 106 -4.11 -14.50 13.01
C ALA A 106 -4.71 -15.35 14.15
N ASN A 107 -6.01 -15.23 14.40
CA ASN A 107 -6.68 -15.90 15.51
C ASN A 107 -7.41 -17.18 15.09
N ASN A 108 -8.02 -17.21 13.91
CA ASN A 108 -8.91 -18.30 13.49
C ASN A 108 -8.27 -19.23 12.46
N ARG A 109 -7.17 -18.81 11.83
CA ARG A 109 -6.49 -19.57 10.77
C ARG A 109 -4.97 -19.66 11.02
N PRO A 110 -4.55 -20.13 12.21
CA PRO A 110 -3.13 -20.21 12.58
C PRO A 110 -2.32 -21.17 11.68
N GLU A 111 -2.98 -22.06 10.96
CA GLU A 111 -2.35 -22.95 9.97
C GLU A 111 -1.86 -22.23 8.72
N ILE A 112 -2.36 -21.02 8.46
CA ILE A 112 -1.90 -20.16 7.36
C ILE A 112 -0.65 -19.44 7.82
N GLU A 113 0.50 -19.82 7.29
CA GLU A 113 1.78 -19.17 7.61
C GLU A 113 1.94 -17.84 6.88
N ASN A 114 1.73 -17.84 5.56
CA ASN A 114 1.78 -16.66 4.72
C ASN A 114 0.49 -16.55 3.90
N TYR A 115 0.12 -15.31 3.56
CA TYR A 115 -0.98 -15.05 2.63
C TYR A 115 -0.71 -13.79 1.81
N ILE A 116 -1.32 -13.73 0.63
CA ILE A 116 -1.30 -12.53 -0.22
C ILE A 116 -2.64 -11.85 -0.12
N MET A 117 -2.66 -10.59 0.32
CA MET A 117 -3.85 -9.73 0.26
C MET A 117 -3.77 -8.87 -0.99
N ILE A 118 -4.78 -8.97 -1.85
CA ILE A 118 -4.84 -8.24 -3.13
C ILE A 118 -6.19 -7.52 -3.26
N ASP A 119 -6.16 -6.28 -3.74
CA ASP A 119 -7.38 -5.51 -4.02
C ASP A 119 -8.19 -6.13 -5.16
N ASP A 120 -9.50 -6.00 -5.10
CA ASP A 120 -10.41 -6.61 -6.05
C ASP A 120 -10.40 -5.93 -7.44
N ASP A 121 -9.76 -4.78 -7.59
CA ASP A 121 -9.68 -4.01 -8.83
C ASP A 121 -8.34 -4.13 -9.60
N ILE A 122 -7.47 -5.05 -9.22
CA ILE A 122 -6.26 -5.38 -9.97
C ILE A 122 -6.63 -6.04 -11.29
N LYS A 123 -6.09 -5.52 -12.40
CA LYS A 123 -6.41 -5.97 -13.76
C LYS A 123 -5.23 -6.60 -14.47
N LYS A 124 -4.03 -6.15 -14.19
CA LYS A 124 -2.81 -6.57 -14.90
C LYS A 124 -1.64 -6.59 -13.95
N ALA A 125 -0.65 -7.37 -14.31
CA ALA A 125 0.64 -7.38 -13.64
C ALA A 125 1.78 -7.29 -14.67
N LYS A 126 2.91 -6.74 -14.24
CA LYS A 126 4.13 -6.63 -15.03
C LYS A 126 5.31 -7.17 -14.26
N VAL A 127 6.28 -7.69 -14.98
CA VAL A 127 7.60 -8.03 -14.45
C VAL A 127 8.68 -7.22 -15.19
N ALA A 128 9.72 -6.79 -14.46
CA ALA A 128 10.90 -6.17 -15.05
C ALA A 128 11.59 -7.14 -16.00
N CYS A 129 12.14 -6.64 -17.08
CA CYS A 129 12.95 -7.42 -18.02
C CYS A 129 14.01 -6.52 -18.67
N TYR A 130 15.05 -7.14 -19.25
CA TYR A 130 16.08 -6.43 -19.98
C TYR A 130 15.78 -6.43 -21.49
N LYS A 131 16.10 -5.31 -22.14
CA LYS A 131 16.20 -5.23 -23.60
C LYS A 131 17.58 -5.72 -24.04
N ASP A 132 17.72 -6.00 -25.34
CA ASP A 132 19.02 -6.35 -25.95
C ASP A 132 20.10 -5.28 -25.73
N SER A 133 19.68 -4.02 -25.55
CA SER A 133 20.55 -2.89 -25.18
C SER A 133 21.04 -2.91 -23.73
N GLY A 134 20.58 -3.85 -22.89
CA GLY A 134 20.86 -3.91 -21.45
C GLY A 134 20.02 -2.96 -20.59
N SER A 135 19.14 -2.15 -21.19
CA SER A 135 18.25 -1.26 -20.44
C SER A 135 17.05 -2.02 -19.86
N VAL A 136 16.61 -1.63 -18.65
CA VAL A 136 15.44 -2.22 -17.99
C VAL A 136 14.16 -1.74 -18.66
N THR A 137 13.24 -2.65 -18.89
CA THR A 137 11.86 -2.42 -19.33
C THR A 137 10.92 -3.31 -18.53
N SER A 138 9.66 -3.41 -18.92
CA SER A 138 8.71 -4.34 -18.30
C SER A 138 7.82 -5.00 -19.33
N LYS A 139 7.35 -6.20 -19.04
CA LYS A 139 6.34 -6.92 -19.82
C LYS A 139 5.18 -7.37 -18.96
N TYR A 140 4.00 -7.48 -19.56
CA TYR A 140 2.83 -8.05 -18.91
C TYR A 140 2.99 -9.55 -18.72
N ILE A 141 2.57 -10.03 -17.55
CA ILE A 141 2.47 -11.45 -17.21
C ILE A 141 1.11 -11.71 -16.56
N PRO A 142 0.64 -12.97 -16.50
CA PRO A 142 -0.55 -13.32 -15.74
C PRO A 142 -0.41 -12.91 -14.26
N ILE A 143 -1.51 -12.43 -13.68
CA ILE A 143 -1.51 -11.95 -12.28
C ILE A 143 -1.05 -13.06 -11.34
N MET A 144 -1.50 -14.30 -11.55
CA MET A 144 -1.13 -15.42 -10.69
C MET A 144 0.38 -15.69 -10.68
N ASN A 145 1.02 -15.61 -11.82
CA ASN A 145 2.48 -15.77 -11.89
C ASN A 145 3.20 -14.62 -11.17
N ALA A 146 2.69 -13.39 -11.30
CA ALA A 146 3.22 -12.24 -10.53
C ALA A 146 3.05 -12.43 -9.01
N LEU A 147 1.92 -12.98 -8.56
CA LEU A 147 1.70 -13.31 -7.15
C LEU A 147 2.64 -14.43 -6.68
N GLY A 148 2.92 -15.42 -7.53
CA GLY A 148 3.89 -16.47 -7.24
C GLY A 148 5.31 -15.95 -7.10
N ILE A 149 5.74 -15.02 -7.97
CA ILE A 149 7.04 -14.33 -7.84
C ILE A 149 7.06 -13.51 -6.54
N LEU A 150 5.98 -12.78 -6.23
CA LEU A 150 5.87 -12.01 -4.99
C LEU A 150 6.03 -12.90 -3.75
N GLU A 151 5.36 -14.04 -3.71
CA GLU A 151 5.48 -15.01 -2.62
C GLU A 151 6.92 -15.56 -2.50
N HIS A 152 7.54 -15.92 -3.63
CA HIS A 152 8.92 -16.38 -3.66
C HIS A 152 9.88 -15.34 -3.04
N LEU A 153 9.77 -14.09 -3.49
CA LEU A 153 10.58 -12.99 -2.97
C LEU A 153 10.30 -12.70 -1.50
N HIS A 154 9.04 -12.76 -1.09
CA HIS A 154 8.64 -12.61 0.31
C HIS A 154 9.33 -13.63 1.20
N LYS A 155 9.28 -14.91 0.83
CA LYS A 155 9.93 -16.00 1.58
C LYS A 155 11.44 -15.86 1.60
N LYS A 156 12.04 -15.38 0.50
CA LYS A 156 13.48 -15.25 0.36
C LYS A 156 14.07 -14.07 1.14
N TYR A 157 13.40 -12.91 1.11
CA TYR A 157 13.98 -11.66 1.59
C TYR A 157 13.28 -11.06 2.82
N SER A 158 11.97 -11.17 2.92
CA SER A 158 11.18 -10.42 3.90
C SER A 158 10.73 -11.29 5.08
N ASN A 159 9.85 -12.23 4.79
CA ASN A 159 9.15 -13.04 5.79
C ASN A 159 8.41 -12.23 6.88
N THR A 160 8.02 -10.97 6.58
CA THR A 160 7.29 -10.06 7.47
C THR A 160 6.13 -9.39 6.72
N VAL A 161 6.37 -8.23 6.11
CA VAL A 161 5.45 -7.50 5.24
C VAL A 161 6.18 -7.11 3.96
N SER A 162 5.57 -7.40 2.82
CA SER A 162 6.11 -7.01 1.53
C SER A 162 5.02 -6.78 0.50
N GLY A 163 5.37 -6.19 -0.64
CA GLY A 163 4.46 -5.99 -1.77
C GLY A 163 5.20 -5.70 -3.06
N GLY A 164 4.46 -5.56 -4.14
CA GLY A 164 5.01 -5.15 -5.43
C GLY A 164 5.39 -3.67 -5.47
N ALA A 165 6.01 -3.22 -6.56
CA ALA A 165 6.40 -1.83 -6.75
C ALA A 165 5.20 -0.88 -6.61
N GLY A 166 5.37 0.18 -5.83
CA GLY A 166 4.31 1.15 -5.58
C GLY A 166 3.96 2.04 -6.78
N LEU A 167 4.88 2.18 -7.74
CA LEU A 167 4.68 2.96 -8.97
C LEU A 167 5.20 2.19 -10.18
N ASN A 168 4.50 2.33 -11.31
CA ASN A 168 4.92 1.69 -12.56
C ASN A 168 6.34 2.11 -13.02
N THR A 169 6.78 3.30 -12.65
CA THR A 169 8.15 3.78 -12.94
C THR A 169 9.21 3.09 -12.10
N ASN A 170 8.87 2.59 -10.93
CA ASN A 170 9.83 1.91 -10.04
C ASN A 170 10.32 0.59 -10.62
N ILE A 171 9.48 -0.11 -11.40
CA ILE A 171 9.85 -1.37 -12.06
C ILE A 171 11.01 -1.21 -13.05
N LEU A 172 11.29 0.03 -13.47
CA LEU A 172 12.39 0.36 -14.36
C LEU A 172 13.71 0.65 -13.64
N SER A 173 13.73 0.51 -12.32
CA SER A 173 14.91 0.81 -11.50
C SER A 173 16.04 -0.20 -11.64
N GLY A 174 15.76 -1.41 -12.17
CA GLY A 174 16.70 -2.52 -12.21
C GLY A 174 17.01 -3.13 -10.83
N LYS A 175 16.21 -2.80 -9.82
CA LYS A 175 16.33 -3.39 -8.49
C LYS A 175 15.32 -4.53 -8.32
N VAL A 176 15.71 -5.58 -7.59
CA VAL A 176 14.77 -6.62 -7.16
C VAL A 176 13.88 -6.11 -6.04
N TYR A 177 14.46 -5.46 -5.04
CA TYR A 177 13.72 -4.90 -3.92
C TYR A 177 14.31 -3.58 -3.42
N ASP A 178 13.50 -2.87 -2.65
CA ASP A 178 13.90 -1.73 -1.83
C ASP A 178 13.28 -1.87 -0.42
N ILE A 179 13.97 -1.40 0.59
CA ILE A 179 13.51 -1.48 1.98
C ILE A 179 12.93 -0.11 2.37
N ASN A 180 11.82 -0.14 3.11
CA ASN A 180 11.14 1.06 3.57
C ASN A 180 10.69 1.98 2.41
N LYS A 181 10.24 1.40 1.32
CA LYS A 181 9.65 2.10 0.19
C LYS A 181 8.16 1.78 0.08
N TYR A 182 7.39 2.80 -0.26
CA TYR A 182 5.94 2.72 -0.35
C TYR A 182 5.46 1.79 -1.46
N PHE A 183 4.51 0.93 -1.12
CA PHE A 183 3.70 0.16 -2.06
C PHE A 183 2.25 0.06 -1.55
N TYR A 184 1.34 -0.38 -2.40
CA TYR A 184 -0.09 -0.47 -2.10
C TYR A 184 -0.76 -1.59 -2.91
N GLN A 185 -2.03 -1.90 -2.63
CA GLN A 185 -2.90 -2.82 -3.35
C GLN A 185 -2.59 -4.31 -3.23
N VAL A 186 -1.32 -4.70 -3.22
CA VAL A 186 -0.92 -6.10 -3.11
C VAL A 186 0.13 -6.25 -2.04
N PHE A 187 -0.22 -7.02 -1.02
CA PHE A 187 0.60 -7.25 0.17
C PHE A 187 0.84 -8.76 0.33
N CYS A 188 2.03 -9.14 0.72
CA CYS A 188 2.31 -10.46 1.24
C CYS A 188 2.67 -10.34 2.73
N PHE A 189 1.99 -11.12 3.56
CA PHE A 189 2.12 -11.07 5.01
C PHE A 189 2.52 -12.43 5.57
N ASN A 190 3.40 -12.44 6.56
CA ASN A 190 3.56 -13.57 7.45
C ASN A 190 2.54 -13.45 8.60
N ASN A 191 1.61 -14.39 8.66
CA ASN A 191 0.49 -14.37 9.61
C ASN A 191 0.95 -14.55 11.06
N ARG A 192 1.91 -15.44 11.28
CA ARG A 192 2.50 -15.66 12.62
C ARG A 192 3.22 -14.41 13.12
N TRP A 193 4.04 -13.82 12.24
CA TRP A 193 4.74 -12.59 12.57
C TRP A 193 3.77 -11.44 12.90
N LEU A 194 2.68 -11.27 12.14
CA LEU A 194 1.65 -10.26 12.44
C LEU A 194 0.99 -10.49 13.79
N LYS A 195 0.72 -11.75 14.17
CA LYS A 195 0.16 -12.09 15.48
C LYS A 195 1.09 -11.69 16.62
N GLU A 196 2.41 -11.84 16.43
CA GLU A 196 3.45 -11.45 17.38
C GLU A 196 3.72 -9.94 17.35
N ASN A 197 3.36 -9.24 16.27
CA ASN A 197 3.57 -7.80 16.02
C ASN A 197 2.26 -7.08 15.65
N PRO A 198 1.22 -7.09 16.50
CA PRO A 198 -0.09 -6.53 16.15
C PRO A 198 -0.06 -5.02 15.87
N GLN A 199 0.95 -4.30 16.36
CA GLN A 199 1.18 -2.89 16.05
C GLN A 199 1.55 -2.63 14.57
N CYS A 200 1.93 -3.67 13.81
CA CYS A 200 2.22 -3.62 12.38
C CYS A 200 1.04 -4.11 11.50
N MET A 201 -0.12 -4.36 12.10
CA MET A 201 -1.36 -4.60 11.36
C MET A 201 -1.96 -3.28 10.86
N PHE A 202 -2.88 -3.37 9.89
CA PHE A 202 -3.75 -2.24 9.56
C PHE A 202 -4.47 -1.78 10.83
N ARG A 203 -4.64 -0.46 11.00
CA ARG A 203 -5.30 0.07 12.21
C ARG A 203 -6.81 -0.11 12.14
N ASP A 204 -7.45 -0.36 13.29
CA ASP A 204 -8.91 -0.34 13.43
C ASP A 204 -9.44 1.09 13.41
N MET A 205 -9.37 1.75 12.25
CA MET A 205 -9.77 3.14 12.07
C MET A 205 -10.51 3.31 10.75
N GLN A 206 -11.31 4.38 10.67
CA GLN A 206 -11.93 4.80 9.42
C GLN A 206 -11.22 6.02 8.83
N ASN A 207 -11.33 6.19 7.52
CA ASN A 207 -10.92 7.41 6.84
C ASN A 207 -9.47 7.81 7.15
N VAL A 208 -8.52 6.90 6.90
CA VAL A 208 -7.09 7.16 6.96
C VAL A 208 -6.41 6.57 5.72
N SER A 209 -5.21 7.06 5.43
CA SER A 209 -4.36 6.51 4.36
C SER A 209 -3.70 5.23 4.87
N GLU A 210 -4.40 4.11 4.77
CA GLU A 210 -4.01 2.84 5.38
C GLU A 210 -2.65 2.33 4.90
N ASP A 211 -2.37 2.49 3.61
CA ASP A 211 -1.11 2.03 3.01
C ASP A 211 0.10 2.82 3.55
N ASN A 212 -0.07 4.13 3.79
CA ASN A 212 0.96 4.95 4.42
C ASN A 212 1.14 4.61 5.90
N LEU A 213 0.04 4.29 6.59
CA LEU A 213 0.08 4.03 8.02
C LEU A 213 0.70 2.68 8.36
N ILE A 214 0.42 1.62 7.60
CA ILE A 214 1.08 0.33 7.85
C ILE A 214 2.60 0.46 7.65
N TRP A 215 3.03 1.22 6.65
CA TRP A 215 4.44 1.50 6.43
C TRP A 215 5.05 2.31 7.58
N TYR A 216 4.36 3.40 8.02
CA TYR A 216 4.76 4.20 9.17
C TYR A 216 4.86 3.36 10.45
N ASP A 217 3.90 2.48 10.69
CA ASP A 217 3.86 1.63 11.89
C ASP A 217 4.99 0.58 11.87
N CYS A 218 5.25 -0.06 10.73
CA CYS A 218 6.40 -0.96 10.60
C CYS A 218 7.72 -0.23 10.86
N TYR A 219 7.93 0.94 10.25
CA TYR A 219 9.14 1.72 10.42
C TYR A 219 9.37 2.13 11.89
N ASN A 220 8.35 2.67 12.57
CA ASN A 220 8.46 3.11 13.97
C ASN A 220 8.69 1.96 14.95
N ASN A 221 8.32 0.75 14.58
CA ASN A 221 8.58 -0.46 15.37
C ASN A 221 9.86 -1.18 14.92
N ASN A 222 10.72 -0.52 14.13
CA ASN A 222 11.97 -1.07 13.60
C ASN A 222 11.76 -2.39 12.83
N GLN A 223 10.62 -2.50 12.15
CA GLN A 223 10.28 -3.66 11.32
C GLN A 223 10.50 -3.33 9.84
N PRO A 224 11.20 -4.18 9.10
CA PRO A 224 11.43 -3.95 7.68
C PRO A 224 10.12 -4.07 6.88
N TYR A 225 10.01 -3.23 5.87
CA TYR A 225 8.90 -3.17 4.94
C TYR A 225 9.47 -3.22 3.52
N TYR A 226 9.23 -4.33 2.80
CA TYR A 226 9.90 -4.63 1.54
C TYR A 226 9.02 -4.31 0.33
N SER A 227 9.50 -3.44 -0.56
CA SER A 227 8.91 -3.22 -1.87
C SER A 227 9.71 -3.98 -2.92
N PHE A 228 9.08 -4.92 -3.63
CA PHE A 228 9.72 -5.67 -4.71
C PHE A 228 9.56 -4.92 -6.03
N GLU A 229 10.62 -4.20 -6.40
CA GLU A 229 10.63 -3.26 -7.52
C GLU A 229 10.64 -3.95 -8.90
N CYS A 230 10.84 -5.27 -8.95
CA CYS A 230 10.78 -6.04 -10.18
C CYS A 230 9.39 -6.50 -10.60
N ILE A 231 8.36 -6.26 -9.76
CA ILE A 231 6.96 -6.63 -10.03
C ILE A 231 6.07 -5.42 -9.79
N TYR A 232 5.11 -5.20 -10.70
CA TYR A 232 4.11 -4.14 -10.56
C TYR A 232 2.71 -4.66 -10.85
N PHE A 233 1.75 -4.28 -10.02
CA PHE A 233 0.34 -4.58 -10.19
C PHE A 233 -0.40 -3.32 -10.63
N ASP A 234 -1.15 -3.43 -11.70
CA ASP A 234 -1.88 -2.32 -12.31
C ASP A 234 -3.37 -2.44 -11.98
N CYS A 235 -3.81 -1.59 -11.08
CA CYS A 235 -5.22 -1.29 -10.94
C CYS A 235 -5.57 -0.22 -11.96
N SER A 236 -5.78 -0.49 -13.21
CA SER A 236 -6.18 0.57 -14.13
C SER A 236 -7.38 1.30 -13.50
N VAL A 237 -7.10 2.44 -12.90
CA VAL A 237 -8.11 3.34 -12.37
C VAL A 237 -8.99 3.71 -13.54
N THR A 238 -9.94 2.85 -13.86
CA THR A 238 -11.11 3.31 -14.58
C THR A 238 -11.65 4.39 -13.68
N LYS A 239 -11.82 5.58 -14.21
CA LYS A 239 -12.42 6.76 -13.56
C LYS A 239 -13.84 6.50 -13.02
N SER A 240 -14.13 5.28 -12.59
CA SER A 240 -15.39 4.92 -11.96
C SER A 240 -15.31 5.38 -10.51
N TYR A 241 -15.94 6.47 -10.26
CA TYR A 241 -16.17 7.19 -8.99
C TYR A 241 -16.81 6.34 -7.87
N LYS A 242 -16.69 5.02 -7.89
CA LYS A 242 -17.28 4.11 -6.90
C LYS A 242 -16.33 3.68 -5.77
N SER A 243 -15.14 4.25 -5.70
CA SER A 243 -14.25 3.98 -4.55
C SER A 243 -14.78 4.71 -3.32
N ILE A 244 -14.78 4.04 -2.17
CA ILE A 244 -15.18 4.63 -0.88
C ILE A 244 -14.31 5.87 -0.55
N ALA A 245 -13.06 5.91 -1.02
CA ALA A 245 -12.15 7.04 -0.89
C ALA A 245 -12.45 8.20 -1.89
N SER A 246 -13.44 8.07 -2.76
CA SER A 246 -13.63 8.98 -3.90
C SER A 246 -14.37 10.28 -3.57
N THR A 247 -15.01 10.39 -2.41
CA THR A 247 -15.63 11.65 -2.05
C THR A 247 -14.57 12.64 -1.55
N PRO A 248 -14.70 13.93 -1.92
CA PRO A 248 -13.79 14.97 -1.43
C PRO A 248 -13.65 14.95 0.09
N MET A 249 -14.74 14.75 0.81
CA MET A 249 -14.73 14.73 2.27
C MET A 249 -13.94 13.56 2.84
N ASN A 250 -14.13 12.35 2.34
CA ASN A 250 -13.36 11.19 2.80
C ASN A 250 -11.85 11.40 2.57
N ARG A 251 -11.48 12.03 1.45
CA ARG A 251 -10.10 12.35 1.15
C ARG A 251 -9.51 13.37 2.13
N MET A 252 -10.25 14.43 2.46
CA MET A 252 -9.84 15.40 3.48
C MET A 252 -9.64 14.71 4.84
N ARG A 253 -10.59 13.85 5.25
CA ARG A 253 -10.50 13.05 6.48
C ARG A 253 -9.26 12.15 6.46
N ASN A 254 -9.01 11.45 5.36
CA ASN A 254 -7.84 10.58 5.21
C ASN A 254 -6.52 11.35 5.40
N ILE A 255 -6.39 12.51 4.76
CA ILE A 255 -5.19 13.35 4.83
C ILE A 255 -4.99 13.89 6.25
N LEU A 256 -6.03 14.47 6.85
CA LEU A 256 -5.94 15.05 8.19
C LEU A 256 -5.71 13.99 9.27
N ASN A 257 -6.36 12.84 9.18
CA ASN A 257 -6.12 11.76 10.13
C ASN A 257 -4.70 11.18 9.99
N ALA A 258 -4.18 11.06 8.77
CA ALA A 258 -2.79 10.68 8.55
C ALA A 258 -1.83 11.70 9.17
N LEU A 259 -2.09 13.00 9.00
CA LEU A 259 -1.31 14.08 9.62
C LEU A 259 -1.37 14.01 11.16
N ARG A 260 -2.55 13.79 11.74
CA ARG A 260 -2.74 13.65 13.20
C ARG A 260 -1.92 12.50 13.77
N ILE A 261 -1.82 11.39 13.03
CA ILE A 261 -1.07 10.20 13.46
C ILE A 261 0.44 10.39 13.29
N MET A 262 0.87 10.81 12.11
CA MET A 262 2.30 10.91 11.78
C MET A 262 2.95 12.18 12.35
N LYS A 263 2.15 13.21 12.64
CA LYS A 263 2.61 14.50 13.19
C LYS A 263 3.74 15.07 12.32
N HIS A 264 4.86 15.44 12.92
CA HIS A 264 6.03 15.99 12.24
C HIS A 264 6.83 14.94 11.43
N ASN A 265 6.51 13.65 11.58
CA ASN A 265 7.21 12.55 10.87
C ASN A 265 6.61 12.29 9.49
N CYS A 266 6.08 13.29 8.83
CA CYS A 266 5.54 13.16 7.48
C CYS A 266 5.93 14.36 6.62
N LYS A 267 6.04 14.11 5.32
CA LYS A 267 6.25 15.16 4.32
C LYS A 267 4.90 15.67 3.86
N LEU A 268 4.73 16.98 3.95
CA LEU A 268 3.62 17.69 3.33
C LEU A 268 3.99 17.96 1.87
N HIS A 269 3.07 17.76 0.94
CA HIS A 269 3.33 18.02 -0.48
C HIS A 269 2.04 18.41 -1.21
N TRP A 270 2.19 19.10 -2.35
CA TRP A 270 1.06 19.42 -3.22
C TRP A 270 0.77 18.24 -4.14
N SER A 271 -0.47 17.81 -4.18
CA SER A 271 -0.92 16.67 -4.99
C SER A 271 -1.87 17.12 -6.08
N ASN A 272 -1.55 16.75 -7.32
CA ASN A 272 -2.43 16.93 -8.48
C ASN A 272 -3.24 15.65 -8.81
N ALA A 273 -3.31 14.71 -7.88
CA ALA A 273 -3.92 13.42 -8.13
C ALA A 273 -5.44 13.55 -8.39
N ILE A 274 -5.87 13.04 -9.54
CA ILE A 274 -7.27 12.85 -9.92
C ILE A 274 -8.10 14.15 -9.86
N GLY A 275 -7.63 15.21 -10.53
CA GLY A 275 -8.40 16.47 -10.69
C GLY A 275 -8.54 17.31 -9.43
N TRP A 276 -7.76 17.01 -8.40
CA TRP A 276 -7.72 17.76 -7.15
C TRP A 276 -6.34 18.39 -6.96
N ASN A 277 -6.29 19.72 -7.07
CA ASN A 277 -5.13 20.49 -6.63
C ASN A 277 -5.25 20.72 -5.12
N CYS A 278 -4.66 19.87 -4.33
CA CYS A 278 -4.66 20.03 -2.88
C CYS A 278 -3.34 19.54 -2.27
N TRP A 279 -3.08 19.95 -1.04
CA TRP A 279 -1.99 19.39 -0.26
C TRP A 279 -2.31 17.95 0.16
N SER A 280 -1.27 17.20 0.46
CA SER A 280 -1.35 15.80 0.88
C SER A 280 -0.25 15.49 1.89
N VAL A 281 -0.35 14.34 2.51
CA VAL A 281 0.58 13.83 3.53
C VAL A 281 1.20 12.55 3.02
N LYS A 282 2.51 12.43 3.11
CA LYS A 282 3.24 11.23 2.75
C LYS A 282 4.23 10.88 3.85
N PHE A 283 4.22 9.64 4.28
CA PHE A 283 5.30 9.13 5.11
C PHE A 283 6.58 8.99 4.28
N VAL A 284 7.70 9.42 4.84
CA VAL A 284 9.04 9.25 4.26
C VAL A 284 9.96 8.84 5.41
N PRO A 285 10.57 7.66 5.36
CA PRO A 285 11.45 7.18 6.42
C PRO A 285 12.58 8.17 6.74
N GLY A 286 12.75 8.46 8.03
CA GLY A 286 13.79 9.39 8.50
C GLY A 286 13.49 10.86 8.25
N PHE A 287 12.41 11.22 7.54
CA PHE A 287 12.02 12.60 7.35
C PHE A 287 11.35 13.16 8.60
N VAL A 288 11.78 14.36 8.99
CA VAL A 288 11.14 15.15 10.05
C VAL A 288 10.85 16.53 9.49
N GLN A 289 9.59 16.95 9.57
CA GLN A 289 9.18 18.28 9.12
C GLN A 289 9.94 19.36 9.89
N THR A 290 10.38 20.43 9.21
CA THR A 290 11.10 21.53 9.87
C THR A 290 10.27 22.10 11.02
N THR A 291 10.94 22.47 12.12
CA THR A 291 10.29 22.99 13.33
C THR A 291 9.38 24.18 13.05
N LYS A 292 9.79 25.08 12.14
CA LYS A 292 8.98 26.24 11.76
C LYS A 292 7.64 25.80 11.15
N ILE A 293 7.69 25.02 10.07
CA ILE A 293 6.49 24.56 9.37
C ILE A 293 5.61 23.75 10.31
N TRP A 294 6.22 22.87 11.10
CA TRP A 294 5.45 22.06 12.04
C TRP A 294 4.76 22.89 13.12
N ASN A 295 5.39 23.89 13.67
CA ASN A 295 4.78 24.79 14.67
C ASN A 295 3.58 25.54 14.10
N ASP A 296 3.68 26.03 12.86
CA ASP A 296 2.58 26.73 12.20
C ASP A 296 1.42 25.75 11.88
N VAL A 297 1.72 24.56 11.38
CA VAL A 297 0.73 23.50 11.16
C VAL A 297 0.05 23.12 12.49
N LYS A 298 0.83 22.91 13.55
CA LYS A 298 0.32 22.59 14.89
C LYS A 298 -0.60 23.67 15.41
N ALA A 299 -0.23 24.95 15.28
CA ALA A 299 -1.09 26.06 15.70
C ALA A 299 -2.44 26.06 14.96
N ILE A 300 -2.44 25.79 13.64
CA ILE A 300 -3.70 25.68 12.89
C ILE A 300 -4.56 24.50 13.39
N LEU A 301 -3.91 23.38 13.71
CA LEU A 301 -4.64 22.22 14.29
C LEU A 301 -5.20 22.55 15.68
N ASP A 302 -4.40 23.12 16.57
CA ASP A 302 -4.80 23.51 17.93
C ASP A 302 -6.02 24.46 17.91
N ASP A 303 -6.03 25.43 16.98
CA ASP A 303 -7.10 26.43 16.84
C ASP A 303 -8.42 25.86 16.27
N ASN A 304 -8.34 24.79 15.46
CA ASN A 304 -9.51 24.32 14.71
C ASN A 304 -10.00 22.93 15.11
N MET A 305 -9.15 22.10 15.70
CA MET A 305 -9.45 20.73 16.13
C MET A 305 -8.98 20.52 17.57
N PRO A 306 -9.75 20.98 18.59
CA PRO A 306 -9.36 20.81 19.99
C PRO A 306 -9.03 19.36 20.35
N ALA A 307 -7.90 19.11 21.03
CA ALA A 307 -7.39 17.77 21.31
C ALA A 307 -7.15 16.90 20.07
N TRP A 308 -6.73 17.50 18.95
CA TRP A 308 -6.50 16.81 17.68
C TRP A 308 -5.54 15.62 17.77
N GLU A 309 -4.68 15.57 18.78
CA GLU A 309 -3.78 14.46 19.04
C GLU A 309 -4.51 13.18 19.50
N ASP A 310 -5.70 13.33 20.06
CA ASP A 310 -6.56 12.18 20.39
C ASP A 310 -7.27 11.69 19.12
N ILE A 311 -6.71 10.65 18.54
CA ILE A 311 -7.19 10.10 17.28
C ILE A 311 -8.56 9.41 17.40
N SER A 312 -9.05 9.15 18.61
CA SER A 312 -10.40 8.60 18.85
C SER A 312 -11.51 9.62 18.60
N ILE A 313 -11.17 10.91 18.60
CA ILE A 313 -12.14 11.97 18.34
C ILE A 313 -12.47 12.03 16.85
N ASP A 314 -13.72 11.74 16.50
CA ASP A 314 -14.26 11.93 15.15
C ASP A 314 -14.96 13.30 15.06
N TYR A 315 -14.29 14.25 14.41
CA TYR A 315 -14.83 15.59 14.22
C TYR A 315 -15.89 15.62 13.12
N SER A 316 -16.77 16.63 13.17
CA SER A 316 -17.74 16.87 12.10
C SER A 316 -17.05 17.20 10.76
N ASP A 317 -17.78 17.01 9.66
CA ASP A 317 -17.32 17.36 8.32
C ASP A 317 -16.90 18.83 8.18
N ASP A 318 -17.61 19.73 8.86
CA ASP A 318 -17.29 21.15 8.84
C ASP A 318 -15.95 21.46 9.52
N VAL A 319 -15.64 20.80 10.62
CA VAL A 319 -14.35 20.95 11.31
C VAL A 319 -13.23 20.42 10.42
N PHE A 320 -13.40 19.24 9.83
CA PHE A 320 -12.41 18.68 8.89
C PHE A 320 -12.18 19.60 7.70
N ARG A 321 -13.25 20.09 7.05
CA ARG A 321 -13.16 20.99 5.90
C ARG A 321 -12.45 22.29 6.24
N LYS A 322 -12.90 22.97 7.30
CA LYS A 322 -12.32 24.24 7.74
C LYS A 322 -10.84 24.12 8.05
N THR A 323 -10.44 23.04 8.74
CA THR A 323 -9.03 22.80 9.08
C THR A 323 -8.22 22.48 7.82
N PHE A 324 -8.76 21.66 6.92
CA PHE A 324 -8.12 21.29 5.67
C PHE A 324 -7.87 22.51 4.78
N ASP A 325 -8.85 23.39 4.65
CA ASP A 325 -8.76 24.61 3.83
C ASP A 325 -7.72 25.58 4.41
N LYS A 326 -7.71 25.80 5.74
CA LYS A 326 -6.72 26.65 6.40
C LYS A 326 -5.28 26.14 6.25
N LEU A 327 -5.08 24.83 6.35
CA LEU A 327 -3.77 24.24 6.08
C LEU A 327 -3.41 24.36 4.61
N GLY A 328 -4.37 24.22 3.71
CA GLY A 328 -4.18 24.45 2.26
C GLY A 328 -3.74 25.88 1.95
N ASP A 329 -4.40 26.87 2.53
CA ASP A 329 -4.04 28.28 2.36
C ASP A 329 -2.64 28.61 2.89
N TYR A 330 -2.25 27.98 4.01
CA TYR A 330 -0.90 28.12 4.56
C TYR A 330 0.16 27.44 3.67
N LEU A 331 -0.11 26.23 3.18
CA LEU A 331 0.86 25.43 2.45
C LEU A 331 0.97 25.82 0.97
N LYS A 332 -0.14 26.27 0.35
CA LYS A 332 -0.19 26.57 -1.10
C LYS A 332 0.92 27.50 -1.59
N PRO A 333 1.26 28.63 -0.94
CA PRO A 333 2.36 29.50 -1.37
C PRO A 333 3.70 28.76 -1.43
N MET A 334 3.95 27.87 -0.48
CA MET A 334 5.21 27.12 -0.40
C MET A 334 5.41 26.15 -1.57
N PHE A 335 4.32 25.63 -2.14
CA PHE A 335 4.39 24.63 -3.21
C PHE A 335 4.17 25.19 -4.62
N VAL A 336 3.45 26.32 -4.75
CA VAL A 336 3.02 26.86 -6.05
C VAL A 336 3.86 28.06 -6.44
N GLU A 337 4.23 28.91 -5.48
CA GLU A 337 4.96 30.17 -5.75
C GLU A 337 6.47 29.96 -5.88
N ASN A 338 7.00 28.88 -5.34
CA ASN A 338 8.44 28.57 -5.36
C ASN A 338 8.85 27.62 -6.50
N LYS A 339 8.05 27.47 -7.55
CA LYS A 339 8.38 26.60 -8.70
C LYS A 339 9.62 27.06 -9.49
N ASP A 340 10.03 28.32 -9.34
CA ASP A 340 11.17 28.89 -10.06
C ASP A 340 12.48 28.84 -9.26
N ASP A 341 12.46 28.38 -8.02
CA ASP A 341 13.65 28.28 -7.17
C ASP A 341 14.12 26.84 -7.07
N SER A 342 15.10 26.48 -7.91
CA SER A 342 15.76 25.17 -7.90
C SER A 342 16.44 24.82 -6.57
N SER A 343 16.56 25.79 -5.64
CA SER A 343 17.09 25.57 -4.29
C SER A 343 16.11 24.81 -3.37
N LEU A 344 14.84 24.66 -3.77
CA LEU A 344 13.84 23.93 -3.00
C LEU A 344 13.87 22.40 -3.21
N GLU A 345 14.60 21.91 -4.21
CA GLU A 345 14.86 20.47 -4.32
C GLU A 345 15.60 19.93 -3.08
N GLU A 346 16.44 20.73 -2.43
CA GLU A 346 17.12 20.37 -1.17
C GLU A 346 16.15 20.28 0.04
N PHE A 347 14.99 20.92 0.00
CA PHE A 347 13.98 20.81 1.05
C PHE A 347 13.07 19.57 0.90
N PHE A 348 13.17 18.84 -0.23
CA PHE A 348 12.26 17.78 -0.61
C PHE A 348 12.95 16.44 -0.94
N VAL A 349 14.24 16.30 -0.70
CA VAL A 349 14.98 15.03 -0.86
C VAL A 349 14.87 14.15 0.37
#